data_836a7b4fc7001fcbf6e7dc261b220637
#
_entry.id   836a7b4fc7001fcbf6e7dc261b220637
#
_cell.length_a   1.000
_cell.length_b   1.000
_cell.length_c   1.000
_cell.angle_alpha   90.00
_cell.angle_beta   90.00
_cell.angle_gamma   90.00
#
_symmetry.space_group_name_H-M   'P 1'
#
loop_
_entity.id
_entity.type
_entity.pdbx_description
1 polymer ?
#
loop_
_entity_poly.entity_id
_entity_poly.type
_entity_poly.pdbx_seq_one_letter_code
_entity_poly.pdbx_strand_id
1 'polypeptide(L)'
;MYLKILATALSAPVAFAALASDTGLSFTPEKISTEIDFGTLSGKAKERVYLPEEKGRKASQLDWKYSNAPIVKGAFNWDLLPRVSVGASGWTTLAGRGGNMVDRDWLDTSNPGTWTDESKHPNTRLNFANEFDLNIK
;
A
#
# COMPACT_ATOMS: atom_id res chain seq x y z
N MET A 1 -12.18 -1.03 -2.71
CA MET A 1 -10.88 -0.72 -3.34
C MET A 1 -10.33 -2.04 -3.86
N TYR A 2 -10.21 -2.20 -5.19
CA TYR A 2 -9.64 -3.43 -5.75
C TYR A 2 -8.18 -3.17 -6.09
N LEU A 3 -7.26 -3.75 -5.31
CA LEU A 3 -5.84 -3.72 -5.55
C LEU A 3 -5.46 -4.93 -6.41
N LYS A 4 -5.02 -4.71 -7.65
CA LYS A 4 -4.42 -5.77 -8.46
C LYS A 4 -2.92 -5.64 -8.35
N ILE A 5 -2.30 -6.57 -7.64
CA ILE A 5 -0.85 -6.74 -7.56
C ILE A 5 -0.49 -7.82 -8.55
N LEU A 6 0.27 -7.48 -9.57
CA LEU A 6 0.89 -8.47 -10.46
C LEU A 6 2.31 -8.69 -9.93
N ALA A 7 2.51 -9.77 -9.20
CA ALA A 7 3.81 -10.15 -8.67
C ALA A 7 4.50 -11.09 -9.65
N THR A 8 5.73 -10.75 -10.04
CA THR A 8 6.66 -11.70 -10.63
C THR A 8 7.63 -12.07 -9.52
N ALA A 9 7.48 -13.27 -8.96
CA ALA A 9 8.31 -13.75 -7.87
C ALA A 9 9.71 -14.09 -8.40
N LEU A 10 10.73 -13.45 -7.86
CA LEU A 10 12.11 -13.89 -7.91
C LEU A 10 12.55 -14.11 -6.46
N SER A 11 12.42 -15.34 -5.94
CA SER A 11 12.84 -15.69 -4.59
C SER A 11 14.34 -15.93 -4.57
N ALA A 12 15.09 -15.05 -3.90
CA ALA A 12 16.48 -15.30 -3.55
C ALA A 12 16.59 -15.53 -2.04
N PRO A 13 17.19 -16.63 -1.56
CA PRO A 13 17.45 -16.82 -0.15
C PRO A 13 18.53 -15.82 0.32
N VAL A 14 18.14 -14.89 1.19
CA VAL A 14 19.11 -14.02 1.87
C VAL A 14 19.58 -14.73 3.13
N ALA A 15 20.83 -15.15 3.14
CA ALA A 15 21.46 -15.69 4.33
C ALA A 15 21.79 -14.55 5.32
N PHE A 16 21.04 -14.46 6.41
CA PHE A 16 21.42 -13.61 7.53
C PHE A 16 22.47 -14.32 8.38
N ALA A 17 23.66 -13.72 8.49
CA ALA A 17 24.64 -14.13 9.49
C ALA A 17 24.13 -13.72 10.88
N ALA A 18 23.92 -14.70 11.74
CA ALA A 18 23.43 -14.50 13.09
C ALA A 18 24.45 -13.75 13.96
N LEU A 19 24.06 -12.63 14.51
CA LEU A 19 24.70 -12.05 15.69
C LEU A 19 24.11 -12.78 16.91
N ALA A 20 24.80 -13.81 17.38
CA ALA A 20 24.45 -14.52 18.61
C ALA A 20 24.84 -13.63 19.80
N SER A 21 23.87 -12.99 20.41
CA SER A 21 23.96 -12.49 21.77
C SER A 21 23.32 -13.53 22.69
N ASP A 22 23.93 -13.78 23.82
CA ASP A 22 23.67 -14.83 24.81
C ASP A 22 22.32 -14.61 25.57
N THR A 23 21.22 -14.61 24.81
CA THR A 23 19.84 -14.43 25.33
C THR A 23 19.04 -15.74 25.42
N GLY A 24 19.67 -16.89 25.19
CA GLY A 24 18.99 -18.19 25.24
C GLY A 24 18.02 -18.48 24.07
N LEU A 25 17.88 -17.58 23.12
CA LEU A 25 17.13 -17.79 21.90
C LEU A 25 18.03 -18.40 20.83
N SER A 26 17.86 -19.69 20.56
CA SER A 26 18.58 -20.36 19.50
C SER A 26 17.95 -20.06 18.13
N PHE A 27 18.66 -19.29 17.33
CA PHE A 27 18.32 -19.09 15.92
C PHE A 27 18.81 -20.26 15.10
N THR A 28 17.91 -21.15 14.72
CA THR A 28 18.23 -22.21 13.75
C THR A 28 17.71 -21.78 12.37
N PRO A 29 18.55 -21.81 11.32
CA PRO A 29 18.17 -21.41 9.95
C PRO A 29 16.93 -22.14 9.41
N GLU A 30 16.70 -23.37 9.86
CA GLU A 30 15.57 -24.22 9.48
C GLU A 30 14.21 -23.68 9.94
N LYS A 31 14.21 -22.75 10.92
CA LYS A 31 13.00 -22.15 11.49
C LYS A 31 12.72 -20.74 10.95
N ILE A 32 13.56 -20.24 10.08
CA ILE A 32 13.45 -18.89 9.54
C ILE A 32 13.24 -18.97 8.04
N SER A 33 12.23 -18.27 7.54
CA SER A 33 12.03 -18.04 6.11
C SER A 33 11.98 -16.56 5.81
N THR A 34 12.57 -16.18 4.68
CA THR A 34 12.57 -14.83 4.16
C THR A 34 12.17 -14.83 2.69
N GLU A 35 11.45 -13.79 2.27
CA GLU A 35 10.97 -13.61 0.91
C GLU A 35 11.23 -12.17 0.48
N ILE A 36 11.66 -11.98 -0.76
CA ILE A 36 11.76 -10.68 -1.40
C ILE A 36 11.13 -10.79 -2.78
N ASP A 37 10.12 -9.96 -3.02
CA ASP A 37 9.40 -9.88 -4.27
C ASP A 37 9.50 -8.49 -4.89
N PHE A 38 9.45 -8.42 -6.20
CA PHE A 38 9.32 -7.20 -6.96
C PHE A 38 8.03 -7.22 -7.76
N GLY A 39 7.37 -6.08 -7.83
CA GLY A 39 6.10 -5.99 -8.53
C GLY A 39 5.75 -4.57 -8.94
N THR A 40 4.50 -4.40 -9.34
CA THR A 40 3.95 -3.09 -9.66
C THR A 40 2.63 -2.87 -8.93
N LEU A 41 2.43 -1.64 -8.45
CA LEU A 41 1.20 -1.17 -7.84
C LEU A 41 0.39 -0.38 -8.88
N SER A 42 -0.87 -0.77 -9.06
CA SER A 42 -1.85 -0.01 -9.82
C SER A 42 -3.16 0.07 -9.05
N GLY A 43 -3.80 1.22 -9.10
CA GLY A 43 -5.02 1.40 -8.32
C GLY A 43 -5.76 2.68 -8.60
N LYS A 44 -6.86 2.83 -7.86
CA LYS A 44 -7.67 4.04 -7.83
C LYS A 44 -7.98 4.39 -6.38
N ALA A 45 -7.93 5.65 -6.05
CA ALA A 45 -8.40 6.18 -4.78
C ALA A 45 -9.46 7.25 -5.04
N LYS A 46 -10.39 7.37 -4.09
CA LYS A 46 -11.40 8.43 -4.09
C LYS A 46 -11.34 9.14 -2.77
N GLU A 47 -11.19 10.43 -2.84
CA GLU A 47 -11.35 11.33 -1.72
C GLU A 47 -12.64 12.10 -1.90
N ARG A 48 -13.42 12.27 -0.85
CA ARG A 48 -14.67 13.03 -0.86
C ARG A 48 -14.71 13.95 0.32
N VAL A 49 -15.04 15.20 0.06
CA VAL A 49 -15.25 16.22 1.07
C VAL A 49 -16.75 16.48 1.22
N TYR A 50 -17.21 16.47 2.47
CA TYR A 50 -18.60 16.74 2.84
C TYR A 50 -18.64 17.92 3.79
N LEU A 51 -19.71 18.72 3.69
CA LEU A 51 -19.98 19.86 4.56
C LEU A 51 -20.99 19.46 5.63
N PRO A 52 -20.55 19.19 6.88
CA PRO A 52 -21.45 18.77 7.96
C PRO A 52 -22.55 19.78 8.28
N GLU A 53 -22.22 21.09 8.21
CA GLU A 53 -23.11 22.21 8.42
C GLU A 53 -24.22 22.32 7.36
N GLU A 54 -24.05 21.68 6.22
CA GLU A 54 -25.02 21.62 5.13
C GLU A 54 -25.64 20.21 5.00
N LYS A 55 -25.97 19.57 6.12
CA LYS A 55 -26.56 18.23 6.19
C LYS A 55 -25.73 17.14 5.51
N GLY A 56 -24.40 17.29 5.50
CA GLY A 56 -23.51 16.36 4.87
C GLY A 56 -23.53 16.41 3.34
N ARG A 57 -23.80 17.56 2.75
CA ARG A 57 -23.72 17.76 1.32
C ARG A 57 -22.27 17.51 0.83
N LYS A 58 -22.14 16.81 -0.28
CA LYS A 58 -20.84 16.62 -0.93
C LYS A 58 -20.40 17.94 -1.57
N ALA A 59 -19.20 18.40 -1.23
CA ALA A 59 -18.60 19.62 -1.75
C ALA A 59 -17.57 19.35 -2.85
N SER A 60 -16.74 18.32 -2.68
CA SER A 60 -15.70 17.98 -3.66
C SER A 60 -15.46 16.46 -3.73
N GLN A 61 -14.93 16.00 -4.85
CA GLN A 61 -14.48 14.62 -5.03
C GLN A 61 -13.26 14.60 -5.93
N LEU A 62 -12.18 13.99 -5.43
CA LEU A 62 -10.97 13.73 -6.17
C LEU A 62 -10.92 12.23 -6.53
N ASP A 63 -10.84 11.95 -7.81
CA ASP A 63 -10.69 10.58 -8.35
C ASP A 63 -9.24 10.41 -8.84
N TRP A 64 -8.44 9.69 -8.04
CA TRP A 64 -7.05 9.38 -8.33
C TRP A 64 -6.92 8.06 -9.08
N LYS A 65 -6.06 8.02 -10.07
CA LYS A 65 -5.64 6.79 -10.75
C LYS A 65 -4.12 6.78 -10.87
N TYR A 66 -3.51 5.67 -10.49
CA TYR A 66 -2.07 5.43 -10.65
C TYR A 66 -1.84 4.05 -11.25
N SER A 67 -0.76 3.90 -12.02
CA SER A 67 -0.49 2.68 -12.78
C SER A 67 0.99 2.35 -12.77
N ASN A 68 1.30 1.07 -12.57
CA ASN A 68 2.64 0.49 -12.74
C ASN A 68 3.73 1.16 -11.88
N ALA A 69 3.38 1.62 -10.66
CA ALA A 69 4.38 2.07 -9.71
C ALA A 69 5.21 0.87 -9.24
N PRO A 70 6.54 0.84 -9.43
CA PRO A 70 7.35 -0.30 -9.02
C PRO A 70 7.40 -0.39 -7.50
N ILE A 71 7.25 -1.62 -6.99
CA ILE A 71 7.31 -1.93 -5.56
C ILE A 71 8.31 -3.03 -5.28
N VAL A 72 8.83 -3.03 -4.07
CA VAL A 72 9.50 -4.17 -3.45
C VAL A 72 8.69 -4.61 -2.24
N LYS A 73 8.52 -5.92 -2.07
CA LYS A 73 7.92 -6.55 -0.92
C LYS A 73 8.97 -7.40 -0.22
N GLY A 74 8.95 -7.40 1.11
CA GLY A 74 9.74 -8.31 1.93
C GLY A 74 8.84 -9.04 2.92
N ALA A 75 9.20 -10.28 3.24
CA ALA A 75 8.57 -11.04 4.31
C ALA A 75 9.62 -11.80 5.11
N PHE A 76 9.35 -11.96 6.39
CA PHE A 76 10.13 -12.72 7.33
C PHE A 76 9.18 -13.53 8.20
N ASN A 77 9.46 -14.83 8.39
CA ASN A 77 8.74 -15.68 9.32
C ASN A 77 9.74 -16.47 10.15
N TRP A 78 9.42 -16.66 11.43
CA TRP A 78 10.20 -17.42 12.37
C TRP A 78 9.30 -18.34 13.20
N ASP A 79 9.54 -19.64 13.11
CA ASP A 79 8.86 -20.66 13.90
C ASP A 79 9.55 -20.76 15.27
N LEU A 80 8.97 -20.10 16.27
CA LEU A 80 9.50 -20.07 17.65
C LEU A 80 9.31 -21.42 18.34
N LEU A 81 8.15 -22.04 18.17
CA LEU A 81 7.74 -23.29 18.76
C LEU A 81 7.00 -24.14 17.71
N PRO A 82 6.78 -25.44 17.94
CA PRO A 82 6.06 -26.31 16.99
C PRO A 82 4.67 -25.84 16.56
N ARG A 83 4.08 -24.92 17.31
CA ARG A 83 2.73 -24.38 17.05
C ARG A 83 2.67 -22.85 17.14
N VAL A 84 3.82 -22.18 17.21
CA VAL A 84 3.89 -20.74 17.34
C VAL A 84 4.91 -20.19 16.36
N SER A 85 4.47 -19.37 15.43
CA SER A 85 5.34 -18.61 14.54
C SER A 85 5.02 -17.11 14.62
N VAL A 86 6.04 -16.30 14.41
CA VAL A 86 5.92 -14.85 14.29
C VAL A 86 6.44 -14.42 12.92
N GLY A 87 5.83 -13.43 12.35
CA GLY A 87 6.25 -12.91 11.06
C GLY A 87 6.01 -11.43 10.93
N ALA A 88 6.74 -10.87 9.99
CA ALA A 88 6.58 -9.50 9.52
C ALA A 88 6.62 -9.49 8.00
N SER A 89 5.79 -8.68 7.39
CA SER A 89 5.84 -8.43 5.95
C SER A 89 5.55 -6.97 5.66
N GLY A 90 5.98 -6.53 4.49
CA GLY A 90 5.66 -5.19 4.07
C GLY A 90 6.11 -4.95 2.64
N TRP A 91 5.62 -3.87 2.07
CA TRP A 91 6.04 -3.41 0.76
C TRP A 91 6.17 -1.89 0.73
N THR A 92 6.97 -1.40 -0.19
CA THR A 92 7.11 0.03 -0.47
C THR A 92 7.30 0.28 -1.96
N THR A 93 6.93 1.46 -2.41
CA THR A 93 7.22 1.90 -3.78
C THR A 93 8.71 2.25 -3.90
N LEU A 94 9.33 1.82 -5.01
CA LEU A 94 10.73 2.12 -5.32
C LEU A 94 10.91 3.46 -6.05
N ALA A 95 9.87 3.88 -6.79
CA ALA A 95 9.89 5.15 -7.52
C ALA A 95 8.48 5.67 -7.72
N GLY A 96 8.35 7.00 -7.74
CA GLY A 96 7.09 7.65 -8.11
C GLY A 96 6.73 7.38 -9.55
N ARG A 97 5.46 7.04 -9.80
CA ARG A 97 4.92 6.85 -11.15
C ARG A 97 3.78 7.81 -11.42
N GLY A 98 3.67 8.16 -12.70
CA GLY A 98 2.61 9.02 -13.19
C GLY A 98 1.24 8.36 -13.05
N GLY A 99 0.29 9.22 -12.81
CA GLY A 99 -1.13 8.91 -12.76
C GLY A 99 -1.92 10.07 -13.30
N ASN A 100 -3.20 10.06 -13.05
CA ASN A 100 -4.07 11.20 -13.27
C ASN A 100 -5.00 11.39 -12.07
N MET A 101 -5.47 12.59 -11.92
CA MET A 101 -6.48 12.95 -10.94
C MET A 101 -7.54 13.80 -11.63
N VAL A 102 -8.79 13.54 -11.31
CA VAL A 102 -9.92 14.36 -11.69
C VAL A 102 -10.54 14.90 -10.41
N ASP A 103 -10.63 16.20 -10.33
CA ASP A 103 -11.30 16.92 -9.25
C ASP A 103 -12.64 17.44 -9.75
N ARG A 104 -13.70 17.22 -8.95
CA ARG A 104 -15.05 17.71 -9.23
C ARG A 104 -15.63 18.37 -8.00
N ASP A 105 -16.20 19.55 -8.20
CA ASP A 105 -16.80 20.34 -7.14
C ASP A 105 -18.31 20.49 -7.32
N TRP A 106 -19.01 20.47 -6.19
CA TRP A 106 -20.46 20.68 -6.08
C TRP A 106 -20.72 21.97 -5.31
N LEU A 107 -20.59 23.12 -5.99
CA LEU A 107 -20.69 24.45 -5.37
C LEU A 107 -22.11 25.03 -5.43
N ASP A 108 -22.97 24.54 -6.34
CA ASP A 108 -24.34 24.99 -6.45
C ASP A 108 -25.24 24.30 -5.41
N THR A 109 -25.68 25.06 -4.41
CA THR A 109 -26.56 24.57 -3.34
C THR A 109 -28.00 24.32 -3.83
N SER A 110 -28.41 24.93 -4.93
CA SER A 110 -29.75 24.74 -5.53
C SER A 110 -29.82 23.44 -6.34
N ASN A 111 -28.70 22.91 -6.79
CA ASN A 111 -28.62 21.65 -7.54
C ASN A 111 -27.49 20.74 -7.02
N PRO A 112 -27.62 20.19 -5.80
CA PRO A 112 -26.55 19.45 -5.13
C PRO A 112 -26.21 18.11 -5.78
N GLY A 113 -27.00 17.66 -6.73
CA GLY A 113 -26.76 16.40 -7.46
C GLY A 113 -25.79 16.51 -8.63
N THR A 114 -25.54 17.74 -9.10
CA THR A 114 -24.71 18.00 -10.29
C THR A 114 -23.44 18.74 -9.89
N TRP A 115 -22.30 18.26 -10.34
CA TRP A 115 -21.03 18.96 -10.15
C TRP A 115 -21.02 20.24 -11.01
N THR A 116 -20.41 21.29 -10.47
CA THR A 116 -20.35 22.64 -11.07
C THR A 116 -19.02 22.91 -11.77
N ASP A 117 -17.97 22.24 -11.30
CA ASP A 117 -16.64 22.38 -11.88
C ASP A 117 -15.93 21.03 -12.00
N GLU A 118 -15.09 20.87 -13.01
CA GLU A 118 -14.24 19.72 -13.22
C GLU A 118 -12.86 20.17 -13.68
N SER A 119 -11.82 19.78 -12.93
CA SER A 119 -10.43 19.94 -13.34
C SER A 119 -9.72 18.61 -13.50
N LYS A 120 -8.86 18.52 -14.52
CA LYS A 120 -8.11 17.30 -14.86
C LYS A 120 -6.62 17.55 -14.73
N HIS A 121 -5.98 16.65 -13.98
CA HIS A 121 -4.54 16.70 -13.69
C HIS A 121 -3.85 15.44 -14.23
N PRO A 122 -3.45 15.42 -15.51
CA PRO A 122 -2.95 14.22 -16.17
C PRO A 122 -1.54 13.82 -15.73
N ASN A 123 -0.82 14.67 -15.01
CA ASN A 123 0.58 14.47 -14.63
C ASN A 123 0.78 14.34 -13.11
N THR A 124 -0.24 13.89 -12.39
CA THR A 124 -0.09 13.59 -10.96
C THR A 124 0.81 12.39 -10.75
N ARG A 125 1.50 12.33 -9.60
CA ARG A 125 2.41 11.25 -9.28
C ARG A 125 2.06 10.64 -7.92
N LEU A 126 2.08 9.32 -7.86
CA LEU A 126 2.21 8.61 -6.60
C LEU A 126 3.68 8.63 -6.22
N ASN A 127 4.06 9.48 -5.28
CA ASN A 127 5.45 9.63 -4.86
C ASN A 127 5.89 8.50 -3.92
N PHE A 128 5.00 8.10 -3.02
CA PHE A 128 5.30 7.10 -2.01
C PHE A 128 4.02 6.38 -1.55
N ALA A 129 4.12 5.07 -1.39
CA ALA A 129 3.14 4.24 -0.70
C ALA A 129 3.85 3.05 -0.06
N ASN A 130 3.37 2.63 1.10
CA ASN A 130 3.89 1.47 1.82
C ASN A 130 2.79 0.79 2.63
N GLU A 131 3.07 -0.42 3.05
CA GLU A 131 2.28 -1.19 3.99
C GLU A 131 3.21 -2.05 4.85
N PHE A 132 2.86 -2.26 6.10
CA PHE A 132 3.59 -3.11 7.01
C PHE A 132 2.62 -3.93 7.87
N ASP A 133 2.86 -5.24 7.96
CA ASP A 133 2.06 -6.19 8.70
C ASP A 133 2.91 -6.97 9.69
N LEU A 134 2.34 -7.25 10.86
CA LEU A 134 2.85 -8.20 11.83
C LEU A 134 1.84 -9.35 11.98
N ASN A 135 2.33 -10.57 12.05
CA ASN A 135 1.48 -11.73 12.25
C ASN A 135 2.03 -12.68 13.31
N ILE A 136 1.12 -13.33 14.01
CA ILE A 136 1.40 -14.40 14.97
C ILE A 136 0.44 -15.54 14.65
N LYS A 137 0.95 -16.73 14.53
CA LYS A 137 0.17 -17.95 14.23
C LYS A 137 0.44 -19.02 15.27
#